data_9871c3cf83a8b432418234714d57d8a9
#
_entry.id   9871c3cf83a8b432418234714d57d8a9
#
_cell.length_a   1.000
_cell.length_b   1.000
_cell.length_c   1.000
_cell.angle_alpha   90.00
_cell.angle_beta   90.00
_cell.angle_gamma   90.00
#
_symmetry.space_group_name_H-M   'P 1'
#
loop_
_entity.id
_entity.type
_entity.pdbx_description
1 polymer ?
#
loop_
_entity_poly.entity_id
_entity_poly.type
_entity_poly.pdbx_seq_one_letter_code
_entity_poly.pdbx_strand_id
1 'polypeptide(L)'
;YSAQNSDTMIIVSVNNDTKEVRMVSVYRDTLLNVGDDTYTKANAAYALGGPEQAITMLNTNLDLDISDYATADFSALVEVIDDLGGLDIPLSYAEIEHMNNYCVETSKLTGKDYTPLEKPEPKPEDQEAIVGTYHLNGVQATSYCRIRYTASLDMGRTERQRRVLGMLFDKAKIAGLSSIFKIMDDVFPMVTTSLSKQDILGLIPTLIG
;
A
#
# COMPACT_ATOMS: atom_id res chain seq x y z
N TYR A 1 -2.00 -19.61 6.53
CA TYR A 1 -2.40 -19.25 5.17
C TYR A 1 -3.89 -18.96 5.18
N SER A 2 -4.31 -17.72 5.15
CA SER A 2 -5.71 -17.40 4.89
C SER A 2 -5.89 -17.43 3.37
N ALA A 3 -6.79 -18.28 2.87
CA ALA A 3 -7.14 -18.39 1.46
C ALA A 3 -7.89 -17.12 0.98
N GLN A 4 -7.23 -15.98 1.06
CA GLN A 4 -7.79 -14.68 0.67
C GLN A 4 -7.08 -14.17 -0.58
N ASN A 5 -7.85 -13.58 -1.48
CA ASN A 5 -7.29 -12.89 -2.65
C ASN A 5 -6.50 -11.65 -2.21
N SER A 6 -5.41 -11.33 -2.88
CA SER A 6 -4.70 -10.07 -2.65
C SER A 6 -5.57 -8.87 -3.09
N ASP A 7 -5.59 -7.84 -2.27
CA ASP A 7 -6.29 -6.59 -2.62
C ASP A 7 -5.44 -5.66 -3.49
N THR A 8 -4.13 -5.74 -3.33
CA THR A 8 -3.15 -4.88 -4.00
C THR A 8 -1.95 -5.71 -4.41
N MET A 9 -1.47 -5.52 -5.63
CA MET A 9 -0.23 -6.09 -6.14
C MET A 9 0.61 -4.98 -6.76
N ILE A 10 1.81 -4.78 -6.24
CA ILE A 10 2.74 -3.77 -6.72
C ILE A 10 4.10 -4.43 -6.93
N ILE A 11 4.62 -4.32 -8.15
CA ILE A 11 5.98 -4.72 -8.49
C ILE A 11 6.88 -3.54 -8.19
N VAL A 12 7.93 -3.77 -7.41
CA VAL A 12 8.94 -2.75 -7.08
C VAL A 12 10.26 -3.19 -7.69
N SER A 13 10.83 -2.34 -8.54
CA SER A 13 12.17 -2.51 -9.11
C SER A 13 13.12 -1.50 -8.48
N VAL A 14 14.22 -1.98 -7.92
CA VAL A 14 15.24 -1.16 -7.26
C VAL A 14 16.54 -1.29 -8.05
N ASN A 15 17.03 -0.19 -8.62
CA ASN A 15 18.32 -0.15 -9.28
C ASN A 15 19.39 0.34 -8.30
N ASN A 16 20.28 -0.55 -7.88
CA ASN A 16 21.31 -0.25 -6.87
C ASN A 16 22.39 0.72 -7.39
N ASP A 17 22.59 0.81 -8.70
CA ASP A 17 23.59 1.68 -9.30
C ASP A 17 23.07 3.12 -9.44
N THR A 18 21.87 3.27 -9.99
CA THR A 18 21.25 4.59 -10.23
C THR A 18 20.42 5.10 -9.05
N LYS A 19 20.18 4.27 -8.03
CA LYS A 19 19.30 4.57 -6.90
C LYS A 19 17.83 4.81 -7.31
N GLU A 20 17.46 4.39 -8.51
CA GLU A 20 16.10 4.54 -9.00
C GLU A 20 15.18 3.45 -8.44
N VAL A 21 14.02 3.86 -7.94
CA VAL A 21 12.95 2.97 -7.51
C VAL A 21 11.75 3.15 -8.43
N ARG A 22 11.32 2.08 -9.07
CA ARG A 22 10.13 2.07 -9.94
C ARG A 22 9.05 1.18 -9.34
N MET A 23 7.81 1.67 -9.37
CA MET A 23 6.64 0.94 -8.88
C MET A 23 5.62 0.76 -10.00
N VAL A 24 5.19 -0.48 -10.21
CA VAL A 24 4.15 -0.84 -11.19
C VAL A 24 3.03 -1.57 -10.48
N SER A 25 1.82 -1.03 -10.52
CA SER A 25 0.64 -1.70 -9.97
C SER A 25 0.04 -2.66 -10.99
N VAL A 26 -0.28 -3.87 -10.54
CA VAL A 26 -1.05 -4.83 -11.31
C VAL A 26 -2.49 -4.80 -10.84
N TYR A 27 -3.43 -4.54 -11.76
CA TYR A 27 -4.85 -4.54 -11.41
C TYR A 27 -5.28 -5.94 -11.00
N ARG A 28 -5.87 -6.07 -9.84
CA ARG A 28 -6.25 -7.36 -9.24
C ARG A 28 -7.22 -8.19 -10.10
N ASP A 29 -8.06 -7.51 -10.90
CA ASP A 29 -9.06 -8.15 -11.75
C ASP A 29 -8.55 -8.42 -13.18
N THR A 30 -7.26 -8.18 -13.46
CA THR A 30 -6.63 -8.54 -14.74
C THR A 30 -6.72 -10.05 -14.96
N LEU A 31 -7.17 -10.47 -16.14
CA LEU A 31 -7.22 -11.87 -16.51
C LEU A 31 -5.81 -12.36 -16.87
N LEU A 32 -5.23 -13.22 -16.04
CA LEU A 32 -3.90 -13.79 -16.23
C LEU A 32 -3.93 -15.32 -16.02
N ASN A 33 -2.94 -16.00 -16.57
CA ASN A 33 -2.68 -17.40 -16.23
C ASN A 33 -2.14 -17.47 -14.80
N VAL A 34 -2.94 -18.01 -13.88
CA VAL A 34 -2.57 -18.13 -12.46
C VAL A 34 -1.87 -19.46 -12.13
N GLY A 35 -1.62 -20.29 -13.12
CA GLY A 35 -0.96 -21.58 -13.05
C GLY A 35 -1.74 -22.66 -13.79
N ASP A 36 -1.04 -23.67 -14.29
CA ASP A 36 -1.62 -24.84 -14.97
C ASP A 36 -2.62 -24.47 -16.10
N ASP A 37 -2.27 -23.46 -16.91
CA ASP A 37 -3.10 -22.89 -17.97
C ASP A 37 -4.51 -22.44 -17.51
N THR A 38 -4.66 -22.18 -16.22
CA THR A 38 -5.89 -21.64 -15.64
C THR A 38 -5.88 -20.12 -15.69
N TYR A 39 -6.82 -19.54 -16.45
CA TYR A 39 -6.97 -18.08 -16.59
C TYR A 39 -8.09 -17.58 -15.70
N THR A 40 -7.75 -16.69 -14.76
CA THR A 40 -8.69 -16.01 -13.88
C THR A 40 -8.13 -14.67 -13.42
N LYS A 41 -8.78 -14.00 -12.47
CA LYS A 41 -8.30 -12.73 -11.92
C LYS A 41 -6.93 -12.90 -11.25
N ALA A 42 -6.01 -12.01 -11.53
CA ALA A 42 -4.63 -12.04 -11.04
C ALA A 42 -4.55 -12.20 -9.52
N ASN A 43 -5.46 -11.56 -8.76
CA ASN A 43 -5.46 -11.65 -7.31
C ASN A 43 -5.79 -13.04 -6.75
N ALA A 44 -6.36 -13.92 -7.56
CA ALA A 44 -6.65 -15.30 -7.16
C ALA A 44 -5.36 -16.14 -6.98
N ALA A 45 -4.27 -15.79 -7.66
CA ALA A 45 -2.99 -16.49 -7.53
C ALA A 45 -2.52 -16.56 -6.07
N TYR A 46 -2.68 -15.46 -5.32
CA TYR A 46 -2.31 -15.43 -3.90
C TYR A 46 -3.16 -16.40 -3.04
N ALA A 47 -4.46 -16.51 -3.30
CA ALA A 47 -5.32 -17.47 -2.60
C ALA A 47 -4.99 -18.93 -2.94
N LEU A 48 -4.52 -19.21 -4.17
CA LEU A 48 -4.19 -20.55 -4.66
C LEU A 48 -2.87 -21.07 -4.07
N GLY A 49 -1.82 -20.25 -4.01
CA GLY A 49 -0.49 -20.70 -3.61
C GLY A 49 0.36 -19.62 -2.95
N GLY A 50 -0.25 -18.57 -2.40
CA GLY A 50 0.42 -17.52 -1.66
C GLY A 50 1.28 -16.59 -2.50
N PRO A 51 2.25 -15.95 -1.85
CA PRO A 51 3.13 -15.01 -2.53
C PRO A 51 3.95 -15.66 -3.64
N GLU A 52 4.38 -16.89 -3.46
CA GLU A 52 5.17 -17.63 -4.46
C GLU A 52 4.36 -17.88 -5.73
N GLN A 53 3.08 -18.25 -5.60
CA GLN A 53 2.20 -18.41 -6.75
C GLN A 53 1.92 -17.06 -7.44
N ALA A 54 1.79 -15.98 -6.67
CA ALA A 54 1.63 -14.65 -7.21
C ALA A 54 2.87 -14.20 -8.01
N ILE A 55 4.09 -14.48 -7.52
CA ILE A 55 5.35 -14.24 -8.25
C ILE A 55 5.39 -15.06 -9.54
N THR A 56 5.12 -16.37 -9.46
CA THR A 56 5.11 -17.27 -10.62
C THR A 56 4.15 -16.75 -11.68
N MET A 57 2.94 -16.37 -11.27
CA MET A 57 1.93 -15.79 -12.17
C MET A 57 2.45 -14.52 -12.84
N LEU A 58 3.04 -13.57 -12.09
CA LEU A 58 3.56 -12.32 -12.63
C LEU A 58 4.73 -12.56 -13.60
N ASN A 59 5.68 -13.40 -13.22
CA ASN A 59 6.84 -13.72 -14.07
C ASN A 59 6.41 -14.38 -15.38
N THR A 60 5.47 -15.34 -15.32
CA THR A 60 4.98 -16.06 -16.50
C THR A 60 4.23 -15.15 -17.48
N ASN A 61 3.35 -14.27 -16.97
CA ASN A 61 2.48 -13.47 -17.83
C ASN A 61 3.15 -12.18 -18.32
N LEU A 62 4.14 -11.65 -17.60
CA LEU A 62 4.75 -10.35 -17.88
C LEU A 62 6.22 -10.45 -18.33
N ASP A 63 6.73 -11.67 -18.47
CA ASP A 63 8.14 -11.94 -18.83
C ASP A 63 9.11 -11.21 -17.88
N LEU A 64 8.88 -11.37 -16.57
CA LEU A 64 9.66 -10.77 -15.50
C LEU A 64 10.49 -11.82 -14.75
N ASP A 65 11.43 -11.35 -13.95
CA ASP A 65 12.32 -12.15 -13.10
C ASP A 65 12.23 -11.66 -11.64
N ILE A 66 11.00 -11.68 -11.10
CA ILE A 66 10.76 -11.32 -9.69
C ILE A 66 11.21 -12.48 -8.83
N SER A 67 12.10 -12.23 -7.86
CA SER A 67 12.66 -13.22 -6.93
C SER A 67 12.11 -13.11 -5.52
N ASP A 68 11.70 -11.90 -5.13
CA ASP A 68 11.38 -11.60 -3.74
C ASP A 68 9.97 -11.02 -3.58
N TYR A 69 9.44 -11.17 -2.36
CA TYR A 69 8.14 -10.63 -2.00
C TYR A 69 8.12 -10.05 -0.59
N ALA A 70 7.18 -9.14 -0.38
CA ALA A 70 6.75 -8.69 0.92
C ALA A 70 5.22 -8.60 0.93
N THR A 71 4.58 -9.27 1.87
CA THR A 71 3.13 -9.24 2.08
C THR A 71 2.84 -8.60 3.41
N ALA A 72 2.08 -7.53 3.39
CA ALA A 72 1.65 -6.78 4.56
C ALA A 72 0.12 -6.74 4.63
N ASP A 73 -0.42 -6.76 5.82
CA ASP A 73 -1.82 -6.49 6.10
C ASP A 73 -2.05 -5.00 6.42
N PHE A 74 -3.29 -4.65 6.73
CA PHE A 74 -3.63 -3.27 7.10
C PHE A 74 -2.98 -2.82 8.41
N SER A 75 -2.71 -3.75 9.33
CA SER A 75 -2.08 -3.43 10.61
C SER A 75 -0.63 -2.99 10.41
N ALA A 76 0.12 -3.69 9.56
CA ALA A 76 1.48 -3.31 9.20
C ALA A 76 1.53 -1.92 8.53
N LEU A 77 0.59 -1.63 7.62
CA LEU A 77 0.53 -0.32 6.97
C LEU A 77 0.19 0.80 7.95
N VAL A 78 -0.76 0.57 8.86
CA VAL A 78 -1.11 1.53 9.92
C VAL A 78 0.11 1.83 10.80
N GLU A 79 0.85 0.80 11.23
CA GLU A 79 2.02 0.96 12.08
C GLU A 79 3.13 1.76 11.40
N VAL A 80 3.47 1.44 10.15
CA VAL A 80 4.48 2.20 9.37
C VAL A 80 4.12 3.68 9.27
N ILE A 81 2.84 3.99 8.98
CA ILE A 81 2.38 5.36 8.84
C ILE A 81 2.48 6.10 10.17
N ASP A 82 2.06 5.48 11.26
CA ASP A 82 2.09 6.08 12.61
C ASP A 82 3.53 6.28 13.09
N ASP A 83 4.42 5.32 12.89
CA ASP A 83 5.84 5.42 13.21
C ASP A 83 6.56 6.53 12.44
N LEU A 84 6.13 6.79 11.20
CA LEU A 84 6.61 7.93 10.41
C LEU A 84 5.90 9.25 10.74
N GLY A 85 5.01 9.25 11.74
CA GLY A 85 4.32 10.45 12.19
C GLY A 85 3.20 10.92 11.27
N GLY A 86 2.45 10.00 10.65
CA GLY A 86 1.31 10.30 9.78
C GLY A 86 1.69 10.81 8.38
N LEU A 87 0.70 11.16 7.57
CA LEU A 87 0.88 11.67 6.20
C LEU A 87 0.00 12.89 5.94
N ASP A 88 0.53 13.91 5.25
CA ASP A 88 -0.21 15.10 4.85
C ASP A 88 -0.78 14.90 3.43
N ILE A 89 -2.06 14.53 3.32
CA ILE A 89 -2.68 14.14 2.05
C ILE A 89 -3.70 15.20 1.62
N PRO A 90 -3.61 15.70 0.37
CA PRO A 90 -4.67 16.52 -0.20
C PRO A 90 -5.89 15.65 -0.50
N LEU A 91 -7.06 16.04 0.05
CA LEU A 91 -8.31 15.30 -0.06
C LEU A 91 -9.40 16.10 -0.72
N SER A 92 -10.25 15.43 -1.50
CA SER A 92 -11.54 15.94 -1.94
C SER A 92 -12.61 15.73 -0.87
N TYR A 93 -13.75 16.42 -1.03
CA TYR A 93 -14.90 16.24 -0.13
C TYR A 93 -15.40 14.78 -0.15
N ALA A 94 -15.51 14.18 -1.34
CA ALA A 94 -15.91 12.78 -1.49
C ALA A 94 -14.92 11.82 -0.83
N GLU A 95 -13.60 12.09 -0.93
CA GLU A 95 -12.58 11.26 -0.29
C GLU A 95 -12.66 11.33 1.23
N ILE A 96 -12.92 12.50 1.83
CA ILE A 96 -13.12 12.62 3.29
C ILE A 96 -14.30 11.76 3.74
N GLU A 97 -15.43 11.84 3.03
CA GLU A 97 -16.62 11.07 3.37
C GLU A 97 -16.39 9.56 3.28
N HIS A 98 -15.82 9.09 2.17
CA HIS A 98 -15.53 7.67 1.98
C HIS A 98 -14.46 7.16 2.94
N MET A 99 -13.40 7.92 3.17
CA MET A 99 -12.35 7.57 4.13
C MET A 99 -12.92 7.38 5.53
N ASN A 100 -13.72 8.32 6.03
CA ASN A 100 -14.35 8.22 7.35
C ASN A 100 -15.19 6.93 7.48
N ASN A 101 -15.90 6.53 6.42
CA ASN A 101 -16.66 5.29 6.41
C ASN A 101 -15.76 4.06 6.52
N TYR A 102 -14.62 4.03 5.80
CA TYR A 102 -13.65 2.93 5.89
C TYR A 102 -12.89 2.90 7.21
N CYS A 103 -12.69 4.04 7.88
CA CYS A 103 -11.99 4.12 9.17
C CYS A 103 -12.65 3.24 10.24
N VAL A 104 -13.98 3.11 10.25
CA VAL A 104 -14.71 2.27 11.20
C VAL A 104 -14.24 0.81 11.13
N GLU A 105 -14.13 0.27 9.93
CA GLU A 105 -13.69 -1.11 9.72
C GLU A 105 -12.18 -1.25 9.96
N THR A 106 -11.36 -0.32 9.44
CA THR A 106 -9.91 -0.33 9.61
C THR A 106 -9.52 -0.27 11.08
N SER A 107 -10.15 0.59 11.87
CA SER A 107 -9.95 0.69 13.33
C SER A 107 -10.27 -0.64 14.04
N LYS A 108 -11.38 -1.28 13.69
CA LYS A 108 -11.75 -2.59 14.25
C LYS A 108 -10.74 -3.69 13.91
N LEU A 109 -10.24 -3.70 12.67
CA LEU A 109 -9.29 -4.71 12.21
C LEU A 109 -7.91 -4.55 12.85
N THR A 110 -7.48 -3.32 13.08
CA THR A 110 -6.13 -3.00 13.57
C THR A 110 -6.07 -2.74 15.07
N GLY A 111 -7.22 -2.52 15.71
CA GLY A 111 -7.30 -2.15 17.14
C GLY A 111 -6.77 -0.74 17.44
N LYS A 112 -6.54 0.09 16.40
CA LYS A 112 -6.03 1.47 16.53
C LYS A 112 -7.16 2.49 16.44
N ASP A 113 -7.02 3.59 17.16
CA ASP A 113 -7.99 4.67 17.21
C ASP A 113 -7.80 5.69 16.07
N TYR A 114 -8.86 6.42 15.77
CA TYR A 114 -8.86 7.54 14.85
C TYR A 114 -9.90 8.58 15.27
N THR A 115 -9.73 9.80 14.78
CA THR A 115 -10.75 10.86 14.87
C THR A 115 -11.28 11.12 13.47
N PRO A 116 -12.60 11.00 13.21
CA PRO A 116 -13.15 11.33 11.90
C PRO A 116 -12.80 12.77 11.50
N LEU A 117 -12.44 12.99 10.24
CA LEU A 117 -12.25 14.34 9.72
C LEU A 117 -13.60 15.04 9.58
N GLU A 118 -13.65 16.29 10.04
CA GLU A 118 -14.79 17.17 9.76
C GLU A 118 -14.84 17.50 8.27
N LYS A 119 -16.04 17.41 7.70
CA LYS A 119 -16.26 17.79 6.31
C LYS A 119 -16.40 19.31 6.22
N PRO A 120 -15.78 19.96 5.23
CA PRO A 120 -15.91 21.40 5.06
C PRO A 120 -17.37 21.81 4.76
N GLU A 121 -17.79 22.91 5.34
CA GLU A 121 -19.10 23.50 5.12
C GLU A 121 -18.93 24.91 4.50
N PRO A 122 -19.75 25.30 3.52
CA PRO A 122 -20.81 24.51 2.88
C PRO A 122 -20.25 23.40 2.00
N LYS A 123 -21.05 22.34 1.76
CA LYS A 123 -20.69 21.27 0.84
C LYS A 123 -20.40 21.84 -0.56
N PRO A 124 -19.22 21.54 -1.17
CA PRO A 124 -18.87 22.07 -2.48
C PRO A 124 -19.75 21.46 -3.59
N GLU A 125 -19.95 22.23 -4.67
CA GLU A 125 -20.65 21.72 -5.87
C GLU A 125 -19.88 20.58 -6.52
N ASP A 126 -18.56 20.77 -6.71
CA ASP A 126 -17.65 19.70 -7.17
C ASP A 126 -17.05 18.98 -5.95
N GLN A 127 -17.58 17.80 -5.67
CA GLN A 127 -17.14 16.98 -4.54
C GLN A 127 -15.82 16.24 -4.80
N GLU A 128 -15.39 16.18 -6.05
CA GLU A 128 -14.10 15.54 -6.42
C GLU A 128 -12.93 16.56 -6.39
N ALA A 129 -13.24 17.87 -6.34
CA ALA A 129 -12.20 18.89 -6.19
C ALA A 129 -11.54 18.80 -4.81
N ILE A 130 -10.20 19.01 -4.76
CA ILE A 130 -9.46 19.06 -3.51
C ILE A 130 -9.93 20.22 -2.65
N VAL A 131 -10.32 19.92 -1.42
CA VAL A 131 -10.82 20.91 -0.45
C VAL A 131 -9.79 21.29 0.59
N GLY A 132 -8.70 20.55 0.74
CA GLY A 132 -7.62 20.85 1.66
C GLY A 132 -6.60 19.73 1.77
N THR A 133 -5.51 20.01 2.49
CA THR A 133 -4.51 19.01 2.88
C THR A 133 -4.69 18.71 4.37
N TYR A 134 -4.79 17.43 4.68
CA TYR A 134 -5.10 16.94 6.02
C TYR A 134 -4.00 16.02 6.51
N HIS A 135 -3.65 16.18 7.79
CA HIS A 135 -2.73 15.28 8.45
C HIS A 135 -3.46 14.01 8.88
N LEU A 136 -3.11 12.88 8.29
CA LEU A 136 -3.76 11.59 8.48
C LEU A 136 -2.87 10.66 9.33
N ASN A 137 -3.46 10.01 10.34
CA ASN A 137 -2.82 8.91 11.05
C ASN A 137 -2.88 7.61 10.23
N GLY A 138 -2.30 6.54 10.76
CA GLY A 138 -2.24 5.24 10.08
C GLY A 138 -3.60 4.69 9.68
N VAL A 139 -4.60 4.76 10.58
CA VAL A 139 -5.98 4.29 10.30
C VAL A 139 -6.61 5.09 9.15
N GLN A 140 -6.48 6.41 9.17
CA GLN A 140 -7.05 7.29 8.16
C GLN A 140 -6.37 7.11 6.79
N ALA A 141 -5.04 7.12 6.74
CA ALA A 141 -4.30 6.97 5.49
C ALA A 141 -4.47 5.55 4.88
N THR A 142 -4.53 4.51 5.72
CA THR A 142 -4.87 3.15 5.26
C THR A 142 -6.29 3.10 4.71
N SER A 143 -7.25 3.75 5.37
CA SER A 143 -8.64 3.84 4.91
C SER A 143 -8.76 4.60 3.60
N TYR A 144 -7.97 5.67 3.40
CA TYR A 144 -7.86 6.37 2.14
C TYR A 144 -7.41 5.46 0.99
N CYS A 145 -6.45 4.55 1.24
CA CYS A 145 -6.03 3.54 0.25
C CYS A 145 -7.12 2.53 -0.13
N ARG A 146 -8.18 2.41 0.67
CA ARG A 146 -9.29 1.46 0.46
C ARG A 146 -10.45 2.05 -0.34
N ILE A 147 -10.50 3.36 -0.55
CA ILE A 147 -11.61 4.04 -1.24
C ILE A 147 -11.79 3.49 -2.67
N ARG A 148 -13.02 3.09 -2.99
CA ARG A 148 -13.43 2.60 -4.33
C ARG A 148 -14.53 3.42 -4.97
N TYR A 149 -15.30 4.18 -4.18
CA TYR A 149 -16.52 4.86 -4.59
C TYR A 149 -16.28 6.34 -4.93
N THR A 150 -15.30 6.60 -5.80
CA THR A 150 -15.07 7.91 -6.43
C THR A 150 -15.17 7.77 -7.93
N ALA A 151 -15.23 8.88 -8.67
CA ALA A 151 -15.38 8.87 -10.13
C ALA A 151 -14.35 8.01 -10.88
N SER A 152 -13.14 7.82 -10.29
CA SER A 152 -12.06 7.02 -10.87
C SER A 152 -12.09 5.52 -10.50
N LEU A 153 -13.05 5.06 -9.70
CA LEU A 153 -13.26 3.66 -9.31
C LEU A 153 -11.94 2.94 -8.87
N ASP A 154 -11.68 1.74 -9.40
CA ASP A 154 -10.49 0.94 -9.06
C ASP A 154 -9.17 1.59 -9.52
N MET A 155 -9.17 2.38 -10.58
CA MET A 155 -7.98 3.15 -11.00
C MET A 155 -7.60 4.17 -9.93
N GLY A 156 -8.57 4.88 -9.37
CA GLY A 156 -8.35 5.84 -8.28
C GLY A 156 -7.83 5.18 -7.02
N ARG A 157 -8.32 3.97 -6.69
CA ARG A 157 -7.78 3.21 -5.57
C ARG A 157 -6.30 2.89 -5.75
N THR A 158 -5.91 2.38 -6.90
CA THR A 158 -4.53 2.04 -7.23
C THR A 158 -3.62 3.27 -7.20
N GLU A 159 -4.11 4.42 -7.66
CA GLU A 159 -3.38 5.68 -7.60
C GLU A 159 -3.17 6.16 -6.16
N ARG A 160 -4.21 6.08 -5.29
CA ARG A 160 -4.10 6.40 -3.86
C ARG A 160 -3.06 5.53 -3.16
N GLN A 161 -3.03 4.25 -3.46
CA GLN A 161 -2.06 3.31 -2.91
C GLN A 161 -0.62 3.68 -3.31
N ARG A 162 -0.38 3.98 -4.60
CA ARG A 162 0.95 4.43 -5.05
C ARG A 162 1.34 5.77 -4.44
N ARG A 163 0.39 6.70 -4.30
CA ARG A 163 0.62 8.00 -3.65
C ARG A 163 1.08 7.81 -2.21
N VAL A 164 0.35 7.02 -1.42
CA VAL A 164 0.72 6.74 -0.02
C VAL A 164 2.09 6.07 0.08
N LEU A 165 2.37 5.07 -0.75
CA LEU A 165 3.70 4.43 -0.77
C LEU A 165 4.81 5.40 -1.14
N GLY A 166 4.62 6.25 -2.16
CA GLY A 166 5.57 7.29 -2.52
C GLY A 166 5.86 8.23 -1.36
N MET A 167 4.82 8.70 -0.67
CA MET A 167 4.97 9.57 0.51
C MET A 167 5.68 8.86 1.68
N LEU A 168 5.45 7.56 1.88
CA LEU A 168 6.17 6.76 2.88
C LEU A 168 7.65 6.67 2.54
N PHE A 169 8.00 6.42 1.27
CA PHE A 169 9.40 6.45 0.82
C PHE A 169 10.05 7.81 1.06
N ASP A 170 9.37 8.90 0.72
CA ASP A 170 9.90 10.26 0.92
C ASP A 170 10.08 10.57 2.41
N LYS A 171 9.15 10.17 3.26
CA LYS A 171 9.29 10.32 4.72
C LYS A 171 10.43 9.45 5.28
N ALA A 172 10.56 8.21 4.81
CA ALA A 172 11.63 7.32 5.25
C ALA A 172 13.02 7.88 4.91
N LYS A 173 13.19 8.55 3.75
CA LYS A 173 14.43 9.22 3.37
C LYS A 173 14.89 10.27 4.37
N ILE A 174 13.96 11.01 4.96
CA ILE A 174 14.27 12.09 5.91
C ILE A 174 14.20 11.68 7.39
N ALA A 175 13.61 10.52 7.69
CA ALA A 175 13.39 10.06 9.07
C ALA A 175 14.68 9.69 9.83
N GLY A 176 15.75 9.42 9.10
CA GLY A 176 17.03 8.98 9.67
C GLY A 176 17.06 7.51 10.06
N LEU A 177 18.28 6.96 10.18
CA LEU A 177 18.50 5.54 10.39
C LEU A 177 17.85 4.98 11.66
N SER A 178 17.84 5.74 12.77
CA SER A 178 17.22 5.29 14.03
C SER A 178 15.74 5.03 13.91
N SER A 179 15.01 5.88 13.17
CA SER A 179 13.58 5.70 12.90
C SER A 179 13.34 4.50 12.00
N ILE A 180 14.18 4.30 10.99
CA ILE A 180 14.08 3.14 10.09
C ILE A 180 14.30 1.84 10.86
N PHE A 181 15.29 1.78 11.76
CA PHE A 181 15.51 0.60 12.59
C PHE A 181 14.32 0.31 13.52
N LYS A 182 13.73 1.36 14.12
CA LYS A 182 12.51 1.20 14.93
C LYS A 182 11.37 0.62 14.10
N ILE A 183 11.07 1.21 12.93
CA ILE A 183 10.03 0.71 12.01
C ILE A 183 10.31 -0.75 11.62
N MET A 184 11.55 -1.10 11.33
CA MET A 184 11.90 -2.48 11.02
C MET A 184 11.60 -3.44 12.17
N ASP A 185 11.89 -3.06 13.41
CA ASP A 185 11.63 -3.91 14.57
C ASP A 185 10.14 -4.04 14.87
N ASP A 186 9.37 -2.97 14.71
CA ASP A 186 7.93 -2.95 15.00
C ASP A 186 7.10 -3.61 13.88
N VAL A 187 7.47 -3.40 12.62
CA VAL A 187 6.69 -3.82 11.44
C VAL A 187 7.14 -5.17 10.86
N PHE A 188 8.43 -5.51 10.93
CA PHE A 188 8.93 -6.76 10.36
C PHE A 188 8.19 -8.02 10.85
N PRO A 189 7.80 -8.13 12.14
CA PRO A 189 6.99 -9.27 12.60
C PRO A 189 5.58 -9.36 11.99
N MET A 190 5.08 -8.26 11.43
CA MET A 190 3.75 -8.15 10.81
C MET A 190 3.76 -8.39 9.30
N VAL A 191 4.96 -8.56 8.71
CA VAL A 191 5.17 -8.73 7.27
C VAL A 191 5.65 -10.14 6.98
N THR A 192 5.03 -10.82 6.01
CA THR A 192 5.55 -12.06 5.45
C THR A 192 6.43 -11.73 4.25
N THR A 193 7.70 -12.08 4.28
CA THR A 193 8.66 -11.74 3.23
C THR A 193 9.70 -12.83 3.01
N SER A 194 10.21 -12.94 1.79
CA SER A 194 11.40 -13.74 1.45
C SER A 194 12.70 -13.06 1.85
N LEU A 195 12.67 -11.71 2.01
CA LEU A 195 13.85 -10.92 2.35
C LEU A 195 14.25 -11.10 3.82
N SER A 196 15.53 -11.34 4.08
CA SER A 196 16.07 -11.28 5.43
C SER A 196 16.20 -9.82 5.92
N LYS A 197 16.32 -9.62 7.23
CA LYS A 197 16.63 -8.29 7.78
C LYS A 197 17.92 -7.71 7.16
N GLN A 198 18.89 -8.55 6.82
CA GLN A 198 20.15 -8.11 6.20
C GLN A 198 19.94 -7.63 4.76
N ASP A 199 19.09 -8.31 3.99
CA ASP A 199 18.74 -7.88 2.62
C ASP A 199 18.06 -6.51 2.66
N ILE A 200 17.10 -6.32 3.58
CA ILE A 200 16.41 -5.03 3.75
C ILE A 200 17.41 -3.93 4.16
N LEU A 201 18.30 -4.22 5.10
CA LEU A 201 19.36 -3.28 5.50
C LEU A 201 20.28 -2.91 4.33
N GLY A 202 20.56 -3.88 3.45
CA GLY A 202 21.35 -3.67 2.23
C GLY A 202 20.65 -2.74 1.22
N LEU A 203 19.31 -2.69 1.22
CA LEU A 203 18.52 -1.81 0.35
C LEU A 203 18.41 -0.38 0.89
N ILE A 204 18.58 -0.16 2.21
CA ILE A 204 18.42 1.16 2.83
C ILE A 204 19.24 2.25 2.10
N PRO A 205 20.55 2.08 1.80
CA PRO A 205 21.31 3.11 1.11
C PRO A 205 20.76 3.46 -0.27
N THR A 206 20.07 2.53 -0.92
CA THR A 206 19.43 2.77 -2.21
C THR A 206 18.09 3.45 -2.08
N LEU A 207 17.35 3.16 -1.01
CA LEU A 207 16.02 3.71 -0.77
C LEU A 207 16.03 5.12 -0.20
N ILE A 208 17.10 5.49 0.54
CA ILE A 208 17.22 6.80 1.22
C ILE A 208 18.30 7.71 0.59
N GLY A 209 19.11 7.20 -0.33
CA GLY A 209 20.11 7.97 -1.10
C GLY A 209 19.52 8.60 -2.31
#